data_0bcbb61c8d0768a476b347d1046942c3
#
_entry.id   0bcbb61c8d0768a476b347d1046942c3
#
_cell.length_a   1.000
_cell.length_b   1.000
_cell.length_c   1.000
_cell.angle_alpha   90.00
_cell.angle_beta   90.00
_cell.angle_gamma   90.00
#
_symmetry.space_group_name_H-M   'P 1'
#
loop_
_entity.id
_entity.type
_entity.pdbx_description
1 polymer ?
#
loop_
_entity_poly.entity_id
_entity_poly.type
_entity_poly.pdbx_seq_one_letter_code
_entity_poly.pdbx_strand_id
1 'polypeptide(L)'
;MSNLVFPDTLMGFDITATRKEIYSTIVQSAASGKELRAGLWSTPRYSYQLKLNFVRQSGFSANTLVDELNTLVTFFETHKGKWDSFLYNDPVDGVQRRVRFDMDELTLERLVNLAWSGGTIDLISVK
;
A
#
# COMPACT_ATOMS: atom_id res chain seq x y z
N MET A 1 -16.53 6.63 -1.65
CA MET A 1 -15.13 6.69 -1.19
C MET A 1 -15.06 6.57 0.31
N SER A 2 -14.17 5.74 0.80
CA SER A 2 -13.97 5.54 2.23
C SER A 2 -13.03 6.61 2.79
N ASN A 3 -13.32 7.09 4.01
CA ASN A 3 -12.42 7.97 4.75
C ASN A 3 -11.61 7.22 5.81
N LEU A 4 -11.65 5.90 5.77
CA LEU A 4 -10.83 5.07 6.65
C LEU A 4 -9.36 5.20 6.29
N VAL A 5 -8.50 5.16 7.30
CA VAL A 5 -7.05 5.23 7.13
C VAL A 5 -6.50 3.81 7.23
N PHE A 6 -5.58 3.46 6.32
CA PHE A 6 -4.90 2.18 6.38
C PHE A 6 -4.20 2.01 7.74
N PRO A 7 -4.41 0.87 8.44
CA PRO A 7 -3.94 0.70 9.81
C PRO A 7 -2.45 0.32 9.89
N ASP A 8 -1.58 1.17 9.38
CA ASP A 8 -0.14 0.94 9.35
C ASP A 8 0.49 0.87 10.75
N THR A 9 -0.05 1.63 11.70
CA THR A 9 0.45 1.63 13.09
C THR A 9 0.19 0.32 13.81
N LEU A 10 -0.91 -0.37 13.48
CA LEU A 10 -1.23 -1.68 14.05
C LEU A 10 -0.39 -2.79 13.46
N MET A 11 0.13 -2.58 12.26
CA MET A 11 0.94 -3.55 11.52
C MET A 11 2.43 -3.22 11.59
N GLY A 12 2.83 -2.37 12.52
CA GLY A 12 4.17 -1.82 12.61
C GLY A 12 5.26 -2.77 13.05
N PHE A 13 4.99 -4.07 13.16
CA PHE A 13 5.95 -4.98 13.77
C PHE A 13 7.07 -5.39 12.81
N ASP A 14 6.78 -5.63 11.55
CA ASP A 14 7.80 -6.04 10.58
C ASP A 14 7.31 -5.72 9.18
N ILE A 15 7.18 -4.42 8.90
CA ILE A 15 6.73 -3.92 7.63
C ILE A 15 7.89 -3.26 6.91
N THR A 16 8.13 -3.68 5.67
CA THR A 16 9.02 -2.97 4.75
C THR A 16 8.16 -2.20 3.77
N ALA A 17 8.30 -0.87 3.77
CA ALA A 17 7.53 0.01 2.90
C ALA A 17 8.42 0.53 1.78
N THR A 18 7.95 0.43 0.54
CA THR A 18 8.62 0.95 -0.64
C THR A 18 7.69 1.93 -1.34
N ARG A 19 8.22 3.09 -1.69
CA ARG A 19 7.46 4.11 -2.42
C ARG A 19 8.07 4.35 -3.79
N LYS A 20 7.22 4.42 -4.82
CA LYS A 20 7.58 4.85 -6.16
C LYS A 20 6.86 6.13 -6.51
N GLU A 21 7.58 7.10 -7.03
CA GLU A 21 6.99 8.25 -7.70
C GLU A 21 6.95 7.98 -9.19
N ILE A 22 5.78 8.16 -9.80
CA ILE A 22 5.58 7.83 -11.19
C ILE A 22 5.13 9.07 -11.93
N TYR A 23 5.87 9.43 -12.97
CA TYR A 23 5.52 10.49 -13.91
C TYR A 23 5.25 9.88 -15.27
N SER A 24 4.42 10.54 -16.05
CA SER A 24 4.21 10.18 -17.45
C SER A 24 4.76 11.30 -18.33
N THR A 25 5.78 10.98 -19.10
CA THR A 25 6.47 11.94 -19.96
C THR A 25 6.66 11.35 -21.35
N ILE A 26 6.35 12.13 -22.36
CA ILE A 26 6.66 11.79 -23.75
C ILE A 26 7.98 12.47 -24.12
N VAL A 27 8.93 11.69 -24.64
CA VAL A 27 10.22 12.18 -25.11
C VAL A 27 10.33 11.89 -26.60
N GLN A 28 10.61 12.90 -27.39
CA GLN A 28 10.82 12.77 -28.82
C GLN A 28 12.19 13.35 -29.18
N SER A 29 12.95 12.63 -30.01
CA SER A 29 14.24 13.07 -30.50
C SER A 29 14.15 13.46 -31.97
N ALA A 30 14.62 14.67 -32.31
CA ALA A 30 14.74 15.09 -33.70
C ALA A 30 16.02 14.53 -34.32
N ALA A 31 16.09 14.52 -35.67
CA ALA A 31 17.27 14.06 -36.41
C ALA A 31 18.52 14.89 -36.08
N SER A 32 18.36 16.13 -35.62
CA SER A 32 19.47 16.99 -35.19
C SER A 32 20.00 16.64 -33.78
N GLY A 33 19.41 15.67 -33.10
CA GLY A 33 19.74 15.33 -31.73
C GLY A 33 18.98 16.13 -30.68
N LYS A 34 18.13 17.07 -31.09
CA LYS A 34 17.28 17.80 -30.16
C LYS A 34 16.21 16.89 -29.59
N GLU A 35 15.96 17.05 -28.31
CA GLU A 35 14.98 16.28 -27.56
C GLU A 35 13.81 17.17 -27.18
N LEU A 36 12.59 16.70 -27.47
CA LEU A 36 11.36 17.33 -27.04
C LEU A 36 10.73 16.49 -25.95
N ARG A 37 10.35 17.12 -24.85
CA ARG A 37 9.73 16.44 -23.72
C ARG A 37 8.38 17.07 -23.41
N ALA A 38 7.37 16.24 -23.21
CA ALA A 38 6.05 16.66 -22.79
C ALA A 38 5.63 15.86 -21.57
N GLY A 39 5.44 16.53 -20.45
CA GLY A 39 4.93 15.92 -19.24
C GLY A 39 3.40 15.77 -19.32
N LEU A 40 2.90 14.56 -19.22
CA LEU A 40 1.45 14.30 -19.23
C LEU A 40 0.81 14.56 -17.87
N TRP A 41 1.58 14.44 -16.78
CA TRP A 41 1.09 14.70 -15.44
C TRP A 41 1.92 15.82 -14.79
N SER A 42 1.23 16.80 -14.22
CA SER A 42 1.88 17.88 -13.47
C SER A 42 2.31 17.42 -12.07
N THR A 43 1.60 16.43 -11.52
CA THR A 43 1.89 15.84 -10.21
C THR A 43 2.19 14.36 -10.39
N PRO A 44 3.09 13.78 -9.59
CA PRO A 44 3.39 12.36 -9.69
C PRO A 44 2.24 11.51 -9.15
N ARG A 45 2.20 10.28 -9.60
CA ARG A 45 1.40 9.23 -9.02
C ARG A 45 2.29 8.40 -8.12
N TYR A 46 1.80 8.04 -6.94
CA TYR A 46 2.57 7.29 -5.96
C TYR A 46 2.10 5.85 -5.92
N SER A 47 3.04 4.93 -5.96
CA SER A 47 2.79 3.51 -5.75
C SER A 47 3.53 3.09 -4.49
N TYR A 48 2.83 2.36 -3.62
CA TYR A 48 3.39 1.86 -2.37
C TYR A 48 3.35 0.34 -2.37
N GLN A 49 4.44 -0.26 -1.94
CA GLN A 49 4.51 -1.69 -1.74
C GLN A 49 4.84 -1.95 -0.27
N LEU A 50 3.93 -2.60 0.43
CA LEU A 50 4.10 -2.94 1.83
C LEU A 50 4.33 -4.43 1.96
N LYS A 51 5.48 -4.82 2.45
CA LYS A 51 5.82 -6.21 2.69
C LYS A 51 5.58 -6.51 4.15
N LEU A 52 4.55 -7.31 4.42
CA LEU A 52 4.14 -7.69 5.76
C LEU A 52 4.75 -9.04 6.11
N ASN A 53 5.91 -9.02 6.77
CA ASN A 53 6.63 -10.25 7.09
C ASN A 53 6.01 -11.00 8.26
N PHE A 54 5.34 -10.27 9.16
CA PHE A 54 4.83 -10.87 10.39
C PHE A 54 3.55 -10.14 10.81
N VAL A 55 2.45 -10.88 10.84
CA VAL A 55 1.12 -10.39 11.24
C VAL A 55 0.63 -11.28 12.37
N ARG A 56 0.28 -10.67 13.49
CA ARG A 56 -0.14 -11.41 14.68
C ARG A 56 -1.64 -11.65 14.66
N GLN A 57 -2.03 -12.86 14.99
CA GLN A 57 -3.41 -13.22 15.23
C GLN A 57 -3.75 -12.99 16.70
N SER A 58 -5.02 -12.74 17.01
CA SER A 58 -5.49 -12.60 18.38
C SER A 58 -5.09 -13.81 19.24
N GLY A 59 -4.53 -13.55 20.42
CA GLY A 59 -4.04 -14.59 21.31
C GLY A 59 -2.58 -14.99 21.11
N PHE A 60 -1.87 -14.35 20.18
CA PHE A 60 -0.45 -14.62 19.97
C PHE A 60 0.39 -14.35 21.21
N SER A 61 0.03 -13.31 21.97
CA SER A 61 0.65 -12.98 23.25
C SER A 61 -0.43 -12.83 24.31
N ALA A 62 -0.19 -13.33 25.51
CA ALA A 62 -1.16 -13.29 26.60
C ALA A 62 -1.61 -11.87 26.96
N ASN A 63 -0.77 -10.87 26.70
CA ASN A 63 -1.05 -9.47 27.00
C ASN A 63 -1.40 -8.65 25.76
N THR A 64 -1.57 -9.28 24.60
CA THR A 64 -1.84 -8.58 23.35
C THR A 64 -3.33 -8.62 23.04
N LEU A 65 -3.95 -7.44 23.04
CA LEU A 65 -5.33 -7.25 22.56
C LEU A 65 -5.37 -6.96 21.05
N VAL A 66 -4.20 -6.92 20.42
CA VAL A 66 -4.09 -6.57 19.00
C VAL A 66 -4.30 -7.81 18.14
N ASP A 67 -5.23 -7.68 17.21
CA ASP A 67 -5.50 -8.70 16.19
C ASP A 67 -5.16 -8.10 14.83
N GLU A 68 -3.90 -8.10 14.49
CA GLU A 68 -3.40 -7.53 13.24
C GLU A 68 -3.93 -8.26 12.02
N LEU A 69 -4.02 -9.58 12.11
CA LEU A 69 -4.53 -10.40 11.02
C LEU A 69 -5.98 -10.06 10.69
N ASN A 70 -6.85 -10.03 11.69
CA ASN A 70 -8.25 -9.72 11.49
C ASN A 70 -8.45 -8.27 11.00
N THR A 71 -7.66 -7.35 11.51
CA THR A 71 -7.68 -5.94 11.09
C THR A 71 -7.35 -5.83 9.60
N LEU A 72 -6.30 -6.51 9.13
CA LEU A 72 -5.91 -6.52 7.74
C LEU A 72 -6.98 -7.12 6.84
N VAL A 73 -7.49 -8.29 7.20
CA VAL A 73 -8.52 -9.00 6.42
C VAL A 73 -9.80 -8.18 6.33
N THR A 74 -10.26 -7.63 7.46
CA THR A 74 -11.47 -6.81 7.51
C THR A 74 -11.31 -5.54 6.66
N PHE A 75 -10.16 -4.89 6.73
CA PHE A 75 -9.89 -3.69 5.94
C PHE A 75 -9.92 -4.00 4.44
N PHE A 76 -9.28 -5.09 4.02
CA PHE A 76 -9.30 -5.51 2.62
C PHE A 76 -10.70 -5.85 2.14
N GLU A 77 -11.48 -6.58 2.93
CA GLU A 77 -12.85 -6.95 2.60
C GLU A 77 -13.77 -5.72 2.54
N THR A 78 -13.60 -4.76 3.43
CA THR A 78 -14.39 -3.52 3.45
C THR A 78 -14.21 -2.74 2.16
N HIS A 79 -13.00 -2.73 1.61
CA HIS A 79 -12.69 -1.99 0.38
C HIS A 79 -12.80 -2.84 -0.88
N LYS A 80 -13.04 -4.13 -0.76
CA LYS A 80 -13.25 -5.07 -1.88
C LYS A 80 -12.13 -5.01 -2.91
N GLY A 81 -10.89 -5.14 -2.44
CA GLY A 81 -9.72 -5.06 -3.31
C GLY A 81 -9.59 -3.69 -3.97
N LYS A 82 -9.51 -3.65 -5.29
CA LYS A 82 -9.34 -2.40 -6.05
C LYS A 82 -10.56 -1.48 -6.08
N TRP A 83 -11.70 -1.94 -5.55
CA TRP A 83 -12.98 -1.26 -5.77
C TRP A 83 -13.10 0.09 -5.08
N ASP A 84 -12.71 0.19 -3.81
CA ASP A 84 -12.85 1.44 -3.05
C ASP A 84 -11.50 2.01 -2.66
N SER A 85 -11.45 3.34 -2.52
CA SER A 85 -10.27 4.07 -2.10
C SER A 85 -10.33 4.38 -0.61
N PHE A 86 -9.17 4.59 -0.03
CA PHE A 86 -9.01 4.92 1.39
C PHE A 86 -7.83 5.87 1.57
N LEU A 87 -7.55 6.25 2.80
CA LEU A 87 -6.46 7.16 3.11
C LEU A 87 -5.23 6.38 3.61
N TYR A 88 -4.07 6.83 3.20
CA TYR A 88 -2.80 6.25 3.63
C TYR A 88 -1.81 7.35 3.96
N ASN A 89 -1.14 7.21 5.12
CA ASN A 89 -0.10 8.14 5.54
C ASN A 89 1.22 7.75 4.89
N ASP A 90 1.73 8.62 4.02
CA ASP A 90 3.01 8.38 3.33
C ASP A 90 4.16 8.32 4.35
N PRO A 91 4.94 7.25 4.38
CA PRO A 91 6.03 7.11 5.35
C PRO A 91 7.23 8.04 5.07
N VAL A 92 7.32 8.60 3.86
CA VAL A 92 8.45 9.46 3.49
C VAL A 92 8.21 10.90 3.94
N ASP A 93 7.05 11.47 3.65
CA ASP A 93 6.76 12.88 3.93
C ASP A 93 5.63 13.08 4.94
N GLY A 94 4.97 12.04 5.39
CA GLY A 94 3.88 12.11 6.36
C GLY A 94 2.58 12.69 5.82
N VAL A 95 2.49 12.92 4.51
CA VAL A 95 1.27 13.45 3.90
C VAL A 95 0.26 12.34 3.73
N GLN A 96 -0.98 12.61 4.13
CA GLN A 96 -2.07 11.66 3.95
C GLN A 96 -2.59 11.75 2.52
N ARG A 97 -2.56 10.62 1.81
CA ARG A 97 -2.99 10.54 0.42
C ARG A 97 -4.12 9.54 0.26
N ARG A 98 -4.98 9.79 -0.71
CA ARG A 98 -6.01 8.84 -1.07
C ARG A 98 -5.43 7.81 -2.03
N VAL A 99 -5.54 6.55 -1.64
CA VAL A 99 -5.00 5.41 -2.38
C VAL A 99 -6.07 4.34 -2.52
N ARG A 100 -5.81 3.35 -3.36
CA ARG A 100 -6.59 2.12 -3.43
C ARG A 100 -5.64 0.93 -3.44
N PHE A 101 -6.16 -0.24 -3.13
CA PHE A 101 -5.39 -1.46 -3.37
C PHE A 101 -5.13 -1.60 -4.87
N ASP A 102 -3.91 -1.96 -5.23
CA ASP A 102 -3.54 -2.27 -6.61
C ASP A 102 -3.49 -3.79 -6.81
N MET A 103 -4.37 -4.49 -6.11
CA MET A 103 -4.50 -5.94 -6.17
C MET A 103 -5.91 -6.34 -5.77
N ASP A 104 -6.42 -7.43 -6.33
CA ASP A 104 -7.71 -8.00 -5.97
C ASP A 104 -7.58 -9.27 -5.11
N GLU A 105 -6.36 -9.68 -4.81
CA GLU A 105 -6.07 -10.88 -4.04
C GLU A 105 -5.29 -10.54 -2.77
N LEU A 106 -5.68 -11.14 -1.67
CA LEU A 106 -4.95 -11.07 -0.40
C LEU A 106 -4.47 -12.49 -0.07
N THR A 107 -3.16 -12.67 -0.10
CA THR A 107 -2.54 -13.96 0.20
C THR A 107 -1.97 -13.95 1.60
N LEU A 108 -2.38 -14.92 2.40
CA LEU A 108 -1.92 -15.07 3.79
C LEU A 108 -1.23 -16.43 3.93
N GLU A 109 -0.06 -16.44 4.51
CA GLU A 109 0.70 -17.65 4.77
C GLU A 109 0.91 -17.81 6.27
N ARG A 110 0.54 -18.97 6.79
CA ARG A 110 0.74 -19.29 8.21
C ARG A 110 2.18 -19.69 8.44
N LEU A 111 2.87 -18.93 9.28
CA LEU A 111 4.27 -19.21 9.62
C LEU A 111 4.37 -20.18 10.80
N VAL A 112 3.70 -19.84 11.89
CA VAL A 112 3.59 -20.65 13.09
C VAL A 112 2.20 -20.43 13.68
N ASN A 113 1.87 -21.10 14.77
CA ASN A 113 0.59 -20.91 15.42
C ASN A 113 0.37 -19.43 15.78
N LEU A 114 -0.75 -18.86 15.34
CA LEU A 114 -1.16 -17.47 15.59
C LEU A 114 -0.25 -16.40 14.96
N ALA A 115 0.67 -16.79 14.07
CA ALA A 115 1.53 -15.87 13.33
C ALA A 115 1.44 -16.14 11.83
N TRP A 116 1.28 -15.07 11.06
CA TRP A 116 1.05 -15.14 9.62
C TRP A 116 1.95 -14.18 8.86
N SER A 117 2.25 -14.49 7.62
CA SER A 117 2.80 -13.55 6.66
C SER A 117 1.64 -12.94 5.86
N GLY A 118 1.54 -11.62 5.85
CA GLY A 118 0.55 -10.90 5.03
C GLY A 118 0.96 -10.75 3.58
N GLY A 119 2.14 -11.26 3.22
CA GLY A 119 2.67 -11.12 1.87
C GLY A 119 2.96 -9.67 1.51
N THR A 120 2.74 -9.33 0.25
CA THR A 120 2.97 -7.99 -0.27
C THR A 120 1.63 -7.31 -0.54
N ILE A 121 1.48 -6.11 0.00
CA ILE A 121 0.30 -5.26 -0.22
C ILE A 121 0.70 -4.13 -1.15
N ASP A 122 0.04 -4.05 -2.30
CA ASP A 122 0.29 -3.01 -3.29
C ASP A 122 -0.80 -1.95 -3.20
N LEU A 123 -0.37 -0.69 -3.09
CA LEU A 123 -1.25 0.47 -3.05
C LEU A 123 -0.85 1.42 -4.18
N ILE A 124 -1.85 2.12 -4.72
CA ILE A 124 -1.60 3.13 -5.75
C ILE A 124 -2.44 4.36 -5.47
N SER A 125 -1.85 5.55 -5.63
CA SER A 125 -2.58 6.79 -5.40
C SER A 125 -3.68 6.98 -6.44
N VAL A 126 -4.79 7.53 -5.98
CA VAL A 126 -5.95 7.85 -6.83
C VAL A 126 -5.83 9.31 -7.25
N LYS A 127 -6.00 9.54 -8.53
CA LYS A 127 -6.02 10.89 -9.09
C LYS A 127 -7.42 11.45 -9.17
#